data_cb73c489d5e00da928e898777e49eb16
#
_entry.id   cb73c489d5e00da928e898777e49eb16
#
_cell.length_a   1.000
_cell.length_b   1.000
_cell.length_c   1.000
_cell.angle_alpha   90.00
_cell.angle_beta   90.00
_cell.angle_gamma   90.00
#
_symmetry.space_group_name_H-M   'P 1'
#
loop_
_entity.id
_entity.type
_entity.pdbx_description
1 polymer ?
#
loop_
_entity_poly.entity_id
_entity_poly.type
_entity_poly.pdbx_seq_one_letter_code
_entity_poly.pdbx_strand_id
1 'polypeptide(L)'
;MPKSKWNLNTIYISERLQESLRPISRCTMTAIVAPMGYGKTTAVSWYLAERAKAEALHIIRISVYSDNIAILWKSVQDAFARAGFDFLRDYCCPTDAAGGGLLADDLCHELAGETPCYIFIDDFHLLTDIRVSSFLCTLANRLPGNVHLIVASRDRFLPAAETVRLGNKVYQIGTEHLRLNHTELSVYARRCGTSLSDAQVETLHYSSEGWFSAVYLNLRTLSERGALPDHNSDIYATFTAAMIDPLPEKQQEFLAVMGLADEFTVEMARFVTENADVEKLLVVLTA
;
A
#
# COMPACT_ATOMS: atom_id res chain seq x y z
N MET A 1 5.95 -1.40 39.36
CA MET A 1 5.57 -2.43 38.37
C MET A 1 6.14 -2.04 37.04
N PRO A 2 6.85 -2.87 36.28
CA PRO A 2 7.31 -2.52 34.95
C PRO A 2 6.08 -2.26 34.08
N LYS A 3 5.99 -1.06 33.47
CA LYS A 3 4.94 -0.74 32.48
C LYS A 3 5.09 -1.76 31.36
N SER A 4 4.07 -2.60 31.16
CA SER A 4 3.96 -3.47 30.00
C SER A 4 4.16 -2.61 28.76
N LYS A 5 5.20 -2.90 27.97
CA LYS A 5 5.46 -2.16 26.74
C LYS A 5 4.35 -2.54 25.76
N TRP A 6 3.58 -1.58 25.31
CA TRP A 6 2.54 -1.81 24.31
C TRP A 6 3.19 -2.29 23.01
N ASN A 7 2.58 -3.30 22.38
CA ASN A 7 3.02 -3.76 21.06
C ASN A 7 2.17 -3.12 19.97
N LEU A 8 2.54 -1.93 19.57
CA LEU A 8 1.85 -1.18 18.53
C LEU A 8 2.10 -1.72 17.10
N ASN A 9 3.14 -2.53 16.91
CA ASN A 9 3.46 -3.16 15.61
C ASN A 9 2.59 -4.39 15.31
N THR A 10 1.49 -4.58 16.04
CA THR A 10 0.58 -5.69 15.83
C THR A 10 -0.22 -5.48 14.55
N ILE A 11 -0.08 -6.40 13.58
CA ILE A 11 -0.94 -6.43 12.39
C ILE A 11 -2.36 -6.80 12.83
N TYR A 12 -3.31 -5.95 12.49
CA TYR A 12 -4.72 -6.18 12.76
C TYR A 12 -5.55 -6.10 11.49
N ILE A 13 -6.16 -7.21 11.12
CA ILE A 13 -7.12 -7.30 10.02
C ILE A 13 -8.46 -7.72 10.65
N SER A 14 -9.44 -6.85 10.59
CA SER A 14 -10.77 -7.11 11.15
C SER A 14 -11.54 -8.13 10.31
N GLU A 15 -12.53 -8.80 10.91
CA GLU A 15 -13.40 -9.74 10.19
C GLU A 15 -14.09 -9.07 8.99
N ARG A 16 -14.58 -7.83 9.18
CA ARG A 16 -15.19 -7.02 8.12
C ARG A 16 -14.21 -6.79 6.96
N LEU A 17 -12.95 -6.47 7.24
CA LEU A 17 -11.93 -6.29 6.20
C LEU A 17 -11.59 -7.63 5.54
N GLN A 18 -11.49 -8.72 6.30
CA GLN A 18 -11.30 -10.06 5.72
C GLN A 18 -12.41 -10.42 4.73
N GLU A 19 -13.68 -10.12 5.08
CA GLU A 19 -14.81 -10.33 4.19
C GLU A 19 -14.72 -9.46 2.92
N SER A 20 -14.31 -8.20 3.07
CA SER A 20 -14.10 -7.29 1.94
C SER A 20 -12.94 -7.72 1.02
N LEU A 21 -12.00 -8.53 1.50
CA LEU A 21 -10.90 -9.07 0.70
C LEU A 21 -11.27 -10.37 -0.03
N ARG A 22 -12.30 -11.11 0.40
CA ARG A 22 -12.70 -12.39 -0.22
C ARG A 22 -12.99 -12.30 -1.72
N PRO A 23 -13.62 -11.23 -2.26
CA PRO A 23 -13.88 -11.14 -3.71
C PRO A 23 -12.61 -11.10 -4.58
N ILE A 24 -11.43 -10.81 -4.02
CA ILE A 24 -10.16 -10.78 -4.76
C ILE A 24 -9.95 -12.07 -5.58
N SER A 25 -10.24 -13.23 -5.01
CA SER A 25 -10.10 -14.53 -5.70
C SER A 25 -11.24 -14.87 -6.67
N ARG A 26 -12.20 -13.97 -6.87
CA ARG A 26 -13.35 -14.18 -7.77
C ARG A 26 -13.41 -13.16 -8.90
N CYS A 27 -12.68 -12.06 -8.77
CA CYS A 27 -12.61 -10.98 -9.75
C CYS A 27 -11.29 -11.04 -10.49
N THR A 28 -11.30 -10.62 -11.75
CA THR A 28 -10.08 -10.58 -12.57
C THR A 28 -9.17 -9.45 -12.10
N MET A 29 -9.76 -8.30 -11.71
CA MET A 29 -9.02 -7.16 -11.18
C MET A 29 -9.64 -6.67 -9.88
N THR A 30 -8.80 -6.35 -8.89
CA THR A 30 -9.21 -5.64 -7.68
C THR A 30 -8.42 -4.34 -7.59
N ALA A 31 -9.15 -3.21 -7.59
CA ALA A 31 -8.59 -1.88 -7.37
C ALA A 31 -8.75 -1.48 -5.91
N ILE A 32 -7.64 -1.27 -5.20
CA ILE A 32 -7.63 -0.84 -3.80
C ILE A 32 -7.19 0.62 -3.75
N VAL A 33 -8.15 1.52 -3.51
CA VAL A 33 -7.91 2.97 -3.59
C VAL A 33 -8.17 3.62 -2.24
N ALA A 34 -7.12 4.10 -1.63
CA ALA A 34 -7.19 4.85 -0.37
C ALA A 34 -5.91 5.68 -0.18
N PRO A 35 -5.96 6.81 0.52
CA PRO A 35 -4.78 7.60 0.87
C PRO A 35 -3.70 6.78 1.59
N MET A 36 -2.54 7.39 1.80
CA MET A 36 -1.46 6.77 2.60
C MET A 36 -1.94 6.42 4.01
N GLY A 37 -1.38 5.36 4.59
CA GLY A 37 -1.64 5.00 5.99
C GLY A 37 -2.96 4.26 6.26
N TYR A 38 -3.74 3.91 5.23
CA TYR A 38 -4.95 3.07 5.38
C TYR A 38 -4.64 1.56 5.38
N GLY A 39 -3.38 1.15 5.29
CA GLY A 39 -2.99 -0.26 5.39
C GLY A 39 -3.25 -1.10 4.13
N LYS A 40 -3.33 -0.51 2.93
CA LYS A 40 -3.55 -1.22 1.65
C LYS A 40 -2.58 -2.39 1.47
N THR A 41 -1.29 -2.10 1.48
CA THR A 41 -0.21 -3.09 1.32
C THR A 41 -0.27 -4.19 2.38
N THR A 42 -0.55 -3.82 3.64
CA THR A 42 -0.69 -4.75 4.76
C THR A 42 -1.88 -5.69 4.56
N ALA A 43 -3.03 -5.15 4.15
CA ALA A 43 -4.24 -5.92 3.92
C ALA A 43 -4.05 -6.96 2.79
N VAL A 44 -3.47 -6.53 1.65
CA VAL A 44 -3.16 -7.45 0.53
C VAL A 44 -2.12 -8.48 0.93
N SER A 45 -1.05 -8.06 1.61
CA SER A 45 0.01 -8.98 2.06
C SER A 45 -0.54 -10.05 3.00
N TRP A 46 -1.39 -9.65 3.94
CA TRP A 46 -2.06 -10.57 4.84
C TRP A 46 -2.96 -11.54 4.05
N TYR A 47 -3.80 -11.01 3.14
CA TYR A 47 -4.70 -11.83 2.33
C TYR A 47 -3.94 -12.89 1.53
N LEU A 48 -2.89 -12.49 0.81
CA LEU A 48 -2.06 -13.42 0.02
C LEU A 48 -1.35 -14.46 0.90
N ALA A 49 -0.89 -14.06 2.09
CA ALA A 49 -0.28 -15.00 3.03
C ALA A 49 -1.28 -16.03 3.57
N GLU A 50 -2.54 -15.63 3.87
CA GLU A 50 -3.58 -16.57 4.30
C GLU A 50 -3.96 -17.54 3.16
N ARG A 51 -4.06 -17.04 1.92
CA ARG A 51 -4.32 -17.90 0.75
C ARG A 51 -3.19 -18.92 0.53
N ALA A 52 -1.93 -18.49 0.64
CA ALA A 52 -0.77 -19.36 0.49
C ALA A 52 -0.66 -20.47 1.54
N LYS A 53 -1.31 -20.30 2.71
CA LYS A 53 -1.42 -21.38 3.71
C LYS A 53 -2.46 -22.44 3.31
N ALA A 54 -3.48 -22.04 2.56
CA ALA A 54 -4.61 -22.90 2.23
C ALA A 54 -4.39 -23.71 0.94
N GLU A 55 -3.65 -23.17 -0.02
CA GLU A 55 -3.43 -23.77 -1.33
C GLU A 55 -2.10 -23.35 -1.96
N ALA A 56 -1.59 -24.14 -2.90
CA ALA A 56 -0.47 -23.75 -3.75
C ALA A 56 -0.90 -22.60 -4.68
N LEU A 57 -0.10 -21.54 -4.78
CA LEU A 57 -0.40 -20.41 -5.64
C LEU A 57 0.88 -19.67 -6.06
N HIS A 58 0.80 -18.90 -7.13
CA HIS A 58 1.86 -17.98 -7.55
C HIS A 58 1.55 -16.57 -7.07
N ILE A 59 2.55 -15.89 -6.50
CA ILE A 59 2.47 -14.49 -6.10
C ILE A 59 3.53 -13.70 -6.83
N ILE A 60 3.11 -12.77 -7.68
CA ILE A 60 3.97 -11.85 -8.41
C ILE A 60 3.78 -10.47 -7.79
N ARG A 61 4.80 -9.95 -7.09
CA ARG A 61 4.75 -8.64 -6.43
C ARG A 61 5.57 -7.64 -7.21
N ILE A 62 4.92 -6.59 -7.67
CA ILE A 62 5.49 -5.48 -8.41
C ILE A 62 5.33 -4.23 -7.54
N SER A 63 6.44 -3.61 -7.15
CA SER A 63 6.44 -2.31 -6.48
C SER A 63 6.79 -1.24 -7.50
N VAL A 64 6.00 -0.19 -7.54
CA VAL A 64 6.30 1.00 -8.32
C VAL A 64 7.15 1.92 -7.46
N TYR A 65 8.29 2.36 -7.96
CA TYR A 65 9.23 3.21 -7.23
C TYR A 65 9.30 4.62 -7.79
N SER A 66 8.89 4.82 -9.06
CA SER A 66 8.92 6.12 -9.73
C SER A 66 8.04 6.13 -10.97
N ASP A 67 7.82 7.29 -11.59
CA ASP A 67 7.10 7.46 -12.86
C ASP A 67 7.94 7.08 -14.10
N ASN A 68 9.00 6.31 -13.92
CA ASN A 68 9.85 5.88 -15.02
C ASN A 68 9.45 4.49 -15.53
N ILE A 69 8.97 4.43 -16.77
CA ILE A 69 8.50 3.19 -17.41
C ILE A 69 9.61 2.13 -17.53
N ALA A 70 10.86 2.53 -17.75
CA ALA A 70 11.97 1.57 -17.83
C ALA A 70 12.27 0.93 -16.46
N ILE A 71 12.17 1.70 -15.37
CA ILE A 71 12.31 1.20 -14.00
C ILE A 71 11.13 0.28 -13.67
N LEU A 72 9.91 0.68 -14.00
CA LEU A 72 8.73 -0.17 -13.83
C LEU A 72 8.90 -1.49 -14.58
N TRP A 73 9.31 -1.41 -15.86
CA TRP A 73 9.48 -2.62 -16.69
C TRP A 73 10.50 -3.58 -16.08
N LYS A 74 11.61 -3.05 -15.58
CA LYS A 74 12.61 -3.87 -14.88
C LYS A 74 12.03 -4.49 -13.60
N SER A 75 11.24 -3.74 -12.83
CA SER A 75 10.54 -4.26 -11.64
C SER A 75 9.58 -5.39 -12.00
N VAL A 76 8.85 -5.28 -13.12
CA VAL A 76 7.97 -6.32 -13.64
C VAL A 76 8.78 -7.59 -13.99
N GLN A 77 9.83 -7.46 -14.81
CA GLN A 77 10.67 -8.59 -15.18
C GLN A 77 11.24 -9.33 -13.97
N ASP A 78 11.78 -8.59 -13.00
CA ASP A 78 12.37 -9.15 -11.79
C ASP A 78 11.30 -9.81 -10.88
N ALA A 79 10.08 -9.28 -10.84
CA ALA A 79 8.98 -9.85 -10.07
C ALA A 79 8.50 -11.18 -10.68
N PHE A 80 8.37 -11.25 -12.00
CA PHE A 80 8.00 -12.48 -12.71
C PHE A 80 9.07 -13.55 -12.56
N ALA A 81 10.33 -13.20 -12.76
CA ALA A 81 11.47 -14.12 -12.60
C ALA A 81 11.54 -14.70 -11.17
N ARG A 82 11.32 -13.86 -10.13
CA ARG A 82 11.26 -14.34 -8.73
C ARG A 82 10.10 -15.30 -8.47
N ALA A 83 9.01 -15.17 -9.20
CA ALA A 83 7.87 -16.06 -9.11
C ALA A 83 8.02 -17.34 -9.97
N GLY A 84 9.12 -17.51 -10.67
CA GLY A 84 9.42 -18.65 -11.52
C GLY A 84 8.99 -18.53 -12.98
N PHE A 85 8.63 -17.31 -13.42
CA PHE A 85 8.24 -17.02 -14.81
C PHE A 85 9.36 -16.26 -15.53
N ASP A 86 10.21 -16.95 -16.26
CA ASP A 86 11.39 -16.35 -16.92
C ASP A 86 11.10 -15.77 -18.31
N PHE A 87 9.93 -15.96 -18.89
CA PHE A 87 9.61 -15.59 -20.26
C PHE A 87 9.73 -14.08 -20.56
N LEU A 88 9.56 -13.23 -19.52
CA LEU A 88 9.71 -11.78 -19.66
C LEU A 88 11.16 -11.29 -19.61
N ARG A 89 12.14 -12.15 -19.33
CA ARG A 89 13.53 -11.74 -19.10
C ARG A 89 14.12 -10.95 -20.28
N ASP A 90 13.89 -11.44 -21.50
CA ASP A 90 14.40 -10.84 -22.73
C ASP A 90 13.33 -10.06 -23.51
N TYR A 91 12.16 -9.88 -22.89
CA TYR A 91 11.05 -9.18 -23.51
C TYR A 91 11.27 -7.66 -23.45
N CYS A 92 11.16 -6.99 -24.61
CA CYS A 92 11.25 -5.54 -24.65
C CYS A 92 10.02 -4.87 -24.08
N CYS A 93 10.20 -3.76 -23.37
CA CYS A 93 9.06 -2.95 -22.91
C CYS A 93 8.20 -2.50 -24.10
N PRO A 94 6.90 -2.80 -24.12
CA PRO A 94 6.01 -2.34 -25.18
C PRO A 94 5.97 -0.81 -25.27
N THR A 95 6.11 -0.26 -26.46
CA THR A 95 6.09 1.19 -26.70
C THR A 95 4.77 1.68 -27.29
N ASP A 96 3.94 0.76 -27.79
CA ASP A 96 2.67 1.05 -28.43
C ASP A 96 1.57 0.04 -28.04
N ALA A 97 0.35 0.31 -28.50
CA ALA A 97 -0.82 -0.51 -28.19
C ALA A 97 -0.74 -1.93 -28.81
N ALA A 98 -0.08 -2.09 -29.96
CA ALA A 98 0.08 -3.38 -30.61
C ALA A 98 1.03 -4.28 -29.82
N GLY A 99 2.20 -3.77 -29.43
CA GLY A 99 3.14 -4.46 -28.55
C GLY A 99 2.53 -4.78 -27.19
N GLY A 100 1.73 -3.86 -26.62
CA GLY A 100 0.98 -4.12 -25.40
C GLY A 100 -0.07 -5.23 -25.57
N GLY A 101 -0.71 -5.32 -26.74
CA GLY A 101 -1.63 -6.39 -27.06
C GLY A 101 -0.95 -7.77 -27.13
N LEU A 102 0.21 -7.86 -27.76
CA LEU A 102 1.01 -9.09 -27.81
C LEU A 102 1.48 -9.51 -26.43
N LEU A 103 2.00 -8.58 -25.63
CA LEU A 103 2.38 -8.86 -24.25
C LEU A 103 1.21 -9.39 -23.43
N ALA A 104 0.00 -8.84 -23.60
CA ALA A 104 -1.18 -9.32 -22.89
C ALA A 104 -1.55 -10.75 -23.30
N ASP A 105 -1.41 -11.09 -24.59
CA ASP A 105 -1.69 -12.45 -25.09
C ASP A 105 -0.65 -13.45 -24.56
N ASP A 106 0.63 -13.09 -24.56
CA ASP A 106 1.71 -13.93 -24.02
C ASP A 106 1.55 -14.13 -22.51
N LEU A 107 1.24 -13.06 -21.75
CA LEU A 107 0.92 -13.16 -20.32
C LEU A 107 -0.26 -14.11 -20.05
N CYS A 108 -1.32 -14.01 -20.85
CA CYS A 108 -2.47 -14.88 -20.71
C CYS A 108 -2.13 -16.35 -21.02
N HIS A 109 -1.25 -16.59 -22.00
CA HIS A 109 -0.81 -17.94 -22.36
C HIS A 109 0.07 -18.57 -21.27
N GLU A 110 1.08 -17.84 -20.82
CA GLU A 110 2.07 -18.33 -19.85
C GLU A 110 1.51 -18.50 -18.42
N LEU A 111 0.52 -17.67 -18.05
CA LEU A 111 -0.10 -17.74 -16.74
C LEU A 111 -1.36 -18.63 -16.69
N ALA A 112 -1.82 -19.13 -17.84
CA ALA A 112 -2.97 -20.02 -17.88
C ALA A 112 -2.66 -21.37 -17.20
N GLY A 113 -3.57 -21.82 -16.32
CA GLY A 113 -3.38 -23.09 -15.62
C GLY A 113 -4.42 -23.33 -14.54
N GLU A 114 -4.19 -24.33 -13.72
CA GLU A 114 -5.06 -24.67 -12.59
C GLU A 114 -4.63 -23.94 -11.30
N THR A 115 -3.33 -23.60 -11.19
CA THR A 115 -2.79 -22.93 -10.00
C THR A 115 -3.18 -21.46 -10.01
N PRO A 116 -3.81 -20.94 -8.93
CA PRO A 116 -4.12 -19.52 -8.81
C PRO A 116 -2.85 -18.65 -8.88
N CYS A 117 -2.92 -17.56 -9.64
CA CYS A 117 -1.84 -16.61 -9.78
C CYS A 117 -2.32 -15.21 -9.39
N TYR A 118 -1.65 -14.58 -8.43
CA TYR A 118 -1.94 -13.24 -7.98
C TYR A 118 -0.83 -12.29 -8.39
N ILE A 119 -1.18 -11.28 -9.21
CA ILE A 119 -0.27 -10.19 -9.59
C ILE A 119 -0.63 -8.99 -8.73
N PHE A 120 0.24 -8.60 -7.82
CA PHE A 120 0.03 -7.45 -6.95
C PHE A 120 0.94 -6.30 -7.35
N ILE A 121 0.34 -5.20 -7.81
CA ILE A 121 1.01 -3.94 -8.13
C ILE A 121 0.75 -2.96 -6.99
N ASP A 122 1.81 -2.57 -6.29
CA ASP A 122 1.75 -1.63 -5.16
C ASP A 122 2.27 -0.24 -5.57
N ASP A 123 1.76 0.79 -4.90
CA ASP A 123 2.08 2.20 -5.13
C ASP A 123 1.85 2.69 -6.58
N PHE A 124 0.80 2.18 -7.22
CA PHE A 124 0.46 2.48 -8.62
C PHE A 124 0.25 3.98 -8.90
N HIS A 125 -0.10 4.78 -7.90
CA HIS A 125 -0.29 6.24 -7.99
C HIS A 125 0.99 6.99 -8.42
N LEU A 126 2.16 6.39 -8.31
CA LEU A 126 3.41 6.98 -8.78
C LEU A 126 3.53 6.98 -10.32
N LEU A 127 2.67 6.26 -11.03
CA LEU A 127 2.65 6.21 -12.49
C LEU A 127 1.62 7.20 -13.05
N THR A 128 2.09 8.14 -13.83
CA THR A 128 1.23 9.15 -14.49
C THR A 128 0.88 8.78 -15.94
N ASP A 129 1.61 7.83 -16.54
CA ASP A 129 1.39 7.42 -17.92
C ASP A 129 0.08 6.62 -18.08
N ILE A 130 -0.90 7.25 -18.71
CA ILE A 130 -2.24 6.67 -18.97
C ILE A 130 -2.19 5.36 -19.78
N ARG A 131 -1.12 5.14 -20.55
CA ARG A 131 -0.95 3.89 -21.32
C ARG A 131 -0.88 2.69 -20.41
N VAL A 132 -0.28 2.83 -19.22
CA VAL A 132 -0.19 1.74 -18.24
C VAL A 132 -1.57 1.38 -17.69
N SER A 133 -2.38 2.37 -17.31
CA SER A 133 -3.77 2.13 -16.87
C SER A 133 -4.61 1.50 -17.97
N SER A 134 -4.46 1.95 -19.21
CA SER A 134 -5.15 1.37 -20.37
C SER A 134 -4.70 -0.07 -20.64
N PHE A 135 -3.43 -0.37 -20.49
CA PHE A 135 -2.89 -1.72 -20.58
C PHE A 135 -3.48 -2.63 -19.50
N LEU A 136 -3.55 -2.19 -18.24
CA LEU A 136 -4.17 -2.97 -17.16
C LEU A 136 -5.65 -3.28 -17.44
N CYS A 137 -6.39 -2.34 -18.03
CA CYS A 137 -7.79 -2.58 -18.45
C CYS A 137 -7.87 -3.61 -19.58
N THR A 138 -6.94 -3.58 -20.53
CA THR A 138 -6.83 -4.57 -21.62
C THR A 138 -6.51 -5.94 -21.04
N LEU A 139 -5.53 -6.02 -20.17
CA LEU A 139 -5.11 -7.23 -19.47
C LEU A 139 -6.27 -7.84 -18.67
N ALA A 140 -6.96 -7.04 -17.87
CA ALA A 140 -8.10 -7.49 -17.06
C ALA A 140 -9.24 -8.09 -17.90
N ASN A 141 -9.38 -7.69 -19.17
CA ASN A 141 -10.36 -8.28 -20.07
C ASN A 141 -9.96 -9.67 -20.61
N ARG A 142 -8.67 -9.96 -20.67
CA ARG A 142 -8.09 -11.15 -21.32
C ARG A 142 -7.59 -12.20 -20.35
N LEU A 143 -7.20 -11.82 -19.12
CA LEU A 143 -6.63 -12.74 -18.14
C LEU A 143 -7.51 -13.99 -17.93
N PRO A 144 -6.88 -15.18 -17.87
CA PRO A 144 -7.58 -16.43 -17.57
C PRO A 144 -8.14 -16.43 -16.14
N GLY A 145 -9.11 -17.29 -15.88
CA GLY A 145 -9.88 -17.31 -14.64
C GLY A 145 -9.08 -17.62 -13.37
N ASN A 146 -7.88 -18.19 -13.52
CA ASN A 146 -6.97 -18.48 -12.43
C ASN A 146 -6.05 -17.28 -12.08
N VAL A 147 -6.08 -16.18 -12.85
CA VAL A 147 -5.19 -15.02 -12.65
C VAL A 147 -5.97 -13.83 -12.10
N HIS A 148 -5.48 -13.28 -11.01
CA HIS A 148 -6.10 -12.17 -10.28
C HIS A 148 -5.12 -11.00 -10.17
N LEU A 149 -5.47 -9.86 -10.77
CA LEU A 149 -4.70 -8.64 -10.72
C LEU A 149 -5.17 -7.78 -9.52
N ILE A 150 -4.27 -7.40 -8.63
CA ILE A 150 -4.52 -6.52 -7.50
C ILE A 150 -3.71 -5.27 -7.69
N VAL A 151 -4.34 -4.10 -7.68
CA VAL A 151 -3.66 -2.82 -7.86
C VAL A 151 -3.98 -1.91 -6.68
N ALA A 152 -2.94 -1.54 -5.92
CA ALA A 152 -3.06 -0.58 -4.82
C ALA A 152 -2.57 0.80 -5.26
N SER A 153 -3.41 1.81 -5.02
CA SER A 153 -3.16 3.20 -5.41
C SER A 153 -3.62 4.15 -4.31
N ARG A 154 -3.09 5.38 -4.29
CA ARG A 154 -3.63 6.46 -3.44
C ARG A 154 -4.83 7.10 -4.10
N ASP A 155 -4.78 7.25 -5.43
CA ASP A 155 -5.77 7.92 -6.24
C ASP A 155 -6.48 6.96 -7.20
N ARG A 156 -7.64 7.38 -7.70
CA ARG A 156 -8.38 6.63 -8.70
C ARG A 156 -7.61 6.61 -10.01
N PHE A 157 -7.23 5.44 -10.47
CA PHE A 157 -6.48 5.23 -11.72
C PHE A 157 -7.34 4.63 -12.85
N LEU A 158 -8.50 4.06 -12.52
CA LEU A 158 -9.44 3.53 -13.51
C LEU A 158 -10.42 4.62 -13.95
N PRO A 159 -10.48 4.93 -15.25
CA PRO A 159 -11.53 5.79 -15.79
C PRO A 159 -12.93 5.19 -15.56
N ALA A 160 -13.92 6.03 -15.28
CA ALA A 160 -15.29 5.58 -15.02
C ALA A 160 -15.87 4.74 -16.17
N ALA A 161 -15.58 5.12 -17.43
CA ALA A 161 -15.99 4.36 -18.61
C ALA A 161 -15.40 2.95 -18.64
N GLU A 162 -14.14 2.79 -18.26
CA GLU A 162 -13.49 1.48 -18.20
C GLU A 162 -14.04 0.63 -17.05
N THR A 163 -14.34 1.22 -15.91
CA THR A 163 -14.99 0.52 -14.79
C THR A 163 -16.35 -0.05 -15.22
N VAL A 164 -17.15 0.73 -15.96
CA VAL A 164 -18.42 0.27 -16.50
C VAL A 164 -18.21 -0.84 -17.54
N ARG A 165 -17.23 -0.69 -18.43
CA ARG A 165 -16.91 -1.69 -19.48
C ARG A 165 -16.46 -3.03 -18.91
N LEU A 166 -15.66 -3.01 -17.86
CA LEU A 166 -15.16 -4.20 -17.18
C LEU A 166 -16.22 -4.87 -16.31
N GLY A 167 -17.22 -4.10 -15.84
CA GLY A 167 -18.36 -4.60 -15.09
C GLY A 167 -17.94 -5.45 -13.88
N ASN A 168 -18.44 -6.66 -13.78
CA ASN A 168 -18.18 -7.59 -12.67
C ASN A 168 -16.76 -8.18 -12.64
N LYS A 169 -15.92 -7.90 -13.64
CA LYS A 169 -14.51 -8.29 -13.62
C LYS A 169 -13.68 -7.42 -12.67
N VAL A 170 -14.17 -6.22 -12.33
CA VAL A 170 -13.49 -5.29 -11.42
C VAL A 170 -14.21 -5.21 -10.10
N TYR A 171 -13.46 -5.42 -9.03
CA TYR A 171 -13.88 -5.15 -7.67
C TYR A 171 -13.12 -3.95 -7.10
N GLN A 172 -13.79 -3.10 -6.34
CA GLN A 172 -13.18 -1.92 -5.75
C GLN A 172 -13.25 -1.97 -4.23
N ILE A 173 -12.10 -1.70 -3.60
CA ILE A 173 -11.96 -1.54 -2.16
C ILE A 173 -11.53 -0.09 -1.92
N GLY A 174 -12.38 0.69 -1.24
CA GLY A 174 -12.10 2.08 -0.89
C GLY A 174 -11.77 2.26 0.59
N THR A 175 -11.65 3.51 1.00
CA THR A 175 -11.38 3.92 2.39
C THR A 175 -12.40 3.38 3.37
N GLU A 176 -13.67 3.29 2.97
CA GLU A 176 -14.78 2.78 3.78
C GLU A 176 -14.59 1.33 4.23
N HIS A 177 -13.87 0.52 3.43
CA HIS A 177 -13.53 -0.85 3.76
C HIS A 177 -12.30 -0.96 4.68
N LEU A 178 -11.36 -0.03 4.54
CA LEU A 178 -10.06 -0.05 5.22
C LEU A 178 -10.06 0.65 6.57
N ARG A 179 -10.89 1.70 6.74
CA ARG A 179 -10.96 2.43 8.02
C ARG A 179 -11.51 1.57 9.14
N LEU A 180 -11.02 1.79 10.34
CA LEU A 180 -11.49 1.11 11.55
C LEU A 180 -12.78 1.75 12.09
N ASN A 181 -13.75 0.95 12.45
CA ASN A 181 -14.92 1.40 13.20
C ASN A 181 -14.66 1.36 14.72
N HIS A 182 -15.61 1.84 15.53
CA HIS A 182 -15.50 1.91 17.01
C HIS A 182 -15.15 0.55 17.63
N THR A 183 -15.84 -0.52 17.22
CA THR A 183 -15.59 -1.87 17.75
C THR A 183 -14.19 -2.35 17.39
N GLU A 184 -13.77 -2.14 16.13
CA GLU A 184 -12.46 -2.52 15.63
C GLU A 184 -11.34 -1.75 16.34
N LEU A 185 -11.55 -0.45 16.65
CA LEU A 185 -10.63 0.35 17.45
C LEU A 185 -10.41 -0.25 18.84
N SER A 186 -11.50 -0.61 19.54
CA SER A 186 -11.41 -1.25 20.85
C SER A 186 -10.65 -2.58 20.80
N VAL A 187 -10.89 -3.38 19.76
CA VAL A 187 -10.19 -4.66 19.56
C VAL A 187 -8.71 -4.43 19.26
N TYR A 188 -8.40 -3.47 18.39
CA TYR A 188 -7.02 -3.15 18.05
C TYR A 188 -6.25 -2.64 19.27
N ALA A 189 -6.81 -1.71 20.04
CA ALA A 189 -6.19 -1.20 21.28
C ALA A 189 -5.89 -2.32 22.27
N ARG A 190 -6.81 -3.28 22.45
CA ARG A 190 -6.58 -4.46 23.32
C ARG A 190 -5.46 -5.34 22.80
N ARG A 191 -5.34 -5.56 21.50
CA ARG A 191 -4.23 -6.30 20.88
C ARG A 191 -2.88 -5.60 21.08
N CYS A 192 -2.90 -4.26 21.10
CA CYS A 192 -1.71 -3.45 21.42
C CYS A 192 -1.33 -3.47 22.91
N GLY A 193 -2.16 -4.04 23.77
CA GLY A 193 -1.90 -4.17 25.22
C GLY A 193 -2.56 -3.11 26.08
N THR A 194 -3.57 -2.39 25.57
CA THR A 194 -4.34 -1.42 26.34
C THR A 194 -5.85 -1.63 26.20
N SER A 195 -6.61 -1.25 27.24
CA SER A 195 -8.07 -1.20 27.20
C SER A 195 -8.50 0.25 27.28
N LEU A 196 -9.26 0.68 26.28
CA LEU A 196 -9.85 2.01 26.23
C LEU A 196 -11.25 2.00 26.83
N SER A 197 -11.64 3.06 27.53
CA SER A 197 -13.03 3.30 27.88
C SER A 197 -13.84 3.72 26.65
N ASP A 198 -15.16 3.62 26.71
CA ASP A 198 -16.04 4.02 25.59
C ASP A 198 -15.81 5.48 25.19
N ALA A 199 -15.63 6.39 26.17
CA ALA A 199 -15.30 7.79 25.90
C ALA A 199 -13.95 7.97 25.18
N GLN A 200 -12.95 7.16 25.52
CA GLN A 200 -11.65 7.18 24.83
C GLN A 200 -11.74 6.62 23.41
N VAL A 201 -12.57 5.59 23.20
CA VAL A 201 -12.82 5.05 21.85
C VAL A 201 -13.51 6.09 20.99
N GLU A 202 -14.52 6.79 21.54
CA GLU A 202 -15.22 7.88 20.84
C GLU A 202 -14.26 9.00 20.46
N THR A 203 -13.45 9.48 21.41
CA THR A 203 -12.41 10.49 21.17
C THR A 203 -11.43 10.04 20.08
N LEU A 204 -10.93 8.81 20.16
CA LEU A 204 -9.99 8.26 19.20
C LEU A 204 -10.62 8.11 17.82
N HIS A 205 -11.87 7.66 17.74
CA HIS A 205 -12.57 7.54 16.47
C HIS A 205 -12.84 8.90 15.84
N TYR A 206 -13.28 9.88 16.64
CA TYR A 206 -13.53 11.24 16.16
C TYR A 206 -12.25 11.89 15.60
N SER A 207 -11.13 11.80 16.33
CA SER A 207 -9.86 12.42 15.93
C SER A 207 -9.18 11.70 14.77
N SER A 208 -9.41 10.41 14.56
CA SER A 208 -8.75 9.63 13.54
C SER A 208 -9.62 9.29 12.32
N GLU A 209 -10.95 9.45 12.46
CA GLU A 209 -11.95 8.97 11.48
C GLU A 209 -11.74 7.50 11.08
N GLY A 210 -11.10 6.72 11.95
CA GLY A 210 -10.73 5.34 11.70
C GLY A 210 -9.53 5.15 10.76
N TRP A 211 -8.82 6.21 10.40
CA TRP A 211 -7.58 6.14 9.63
C TRP A 211 -6.49 5.44 10.46
N PHE A 212 -6.01 4.30 9.96
CA PHE A 212 -5.14 3.41 10.73
C PHE A 212 -3.87 4.09 11.25
N SER A 213 -3.20 4.89 10.42
CA SER A 213 -2.00 5.62 10.86
C SER A 213 -2.29 6.64 11.96
N ALA A 214 -3.43 7.32 11.89
CA ALA A 214 -3.84 8.25 12.95
C ALA A 214 -4.17 7.50 14.25
N VAL A 215 -4.88 6.38 14.15
CA VAL A 215 -5.16 5.52 15.31
C VAL A 215 -3.86 5.05 15.96
N TYR A 216 -2.91 4.57 15.17
CA TYR A 216 -1.60 4.14 15.64
C TYR A 216 -0.87 5.27 16.39
N LEU A 217 -0.81 6.47 15.81
CA LEU A 217 -0.12 7.62 16.41
C LEU A 217 -0.80 8.08 17.71
N ASN A 218 -2.11 8.13 17.72
CA ASN A 218 -2.87 8.47 18.93
C ASN A 218 -2.65 7.45 20.05
N LEU A 219 -2.66 6.16 19.75
CA LEU A 219 -2.33 5.11 20.71
C LEU A 219 -0.87 5.20 21.19
N ARG A 220 0.07 5.53 20.31
CA ARG A 220 1.45 5.78 20.68
C ARG A 220 1.56 6.95 21.64
N THR A 221 0.93 8.08 21.34
CA THR A 221 0.88 9.26 22.23
C THR A 221 0.28 8.91 23.59
N LEU A 222 -0.82 8.15 23.60
CA LEU A 222 -1.44 7.67 24.85
C LEU A 222 -0.47 6.80 25.66
N SER A 223 0.29 5.90 24.99
CA SER A 223 1.28 5.05 25.64
C SER A 223 2.44 5.84 26.26
N GLU A 224 2.89 6.89 25.58
CA GLU A 224 4.05 7.70 26.00
C GLU A 224 3.66 8.78 27.03
N ARG A 225 2.53 9.46 26.82
CA ARG A 225 2.11 10.63 27.59
C ARG A 225 0.97 10.35 28.58
N GLY A 226 0.27 9.21 28.47
CA GLY A 226 -0.83 8.82 29.36
C GLY A 226 -2.17 9.49 29.04
N ALA A 227 -2.26 10.29 27.97
CA ALA A 227 -3.49 10.96 27.54
C ALA A 227 -3.61 10.92 26.01
N LEU A 228 -4.84 10.80 25.51
CA LEU A 228 -5.15 11.02 24.10
C LEU A 228 -5.04 12.52 23.77
N PRO A 229 -4.69 12.89 22.54
CA PRO A 229 -4.77 14.27 22.10
C PRO A 229 -6.18 14.83 22.23
N ASP A 230 -6.29 16.14 22.48
CA ASP A 230 -7.58 16.83 22.57
C ASP A 230 -8.33 16.79 21.23
N HIS A 231 -9.68 16.90 21.29
CA HIS A 231 -10.57 16.87 20.11
C HIS A 231 -10.25 17.90 19.01
N ASN A 232 -9.54 18.98 19.35
CA ASN A 232 -9.14 20.03 18.42
C ASN A 232 -7.69 19.89 17.92
N SER A 233 -6.99 18.80 18.26
CA SER A 233 -5.63 18.61 17.80
C SER A 233 -5.64 18.28 16.30
N ASP A 234 -4.97 19.12 15.54
CA ASP A 234 -4.69 18.87 14.12
C ASP A 234 -3.92 17.55 13.98
N ILE A 235 -4.44 16.64 13.15
CA ILE A 235 -3.80 15.36 12.91
C ILE A 235 -2.39 15.52 12.35
N TYR A 236 -2.14 16.57 11.58
CA TYR A 236 -0.80 16.92 11.09
C TYR A 236 0.12 17.35 12.23
N ALA A 237 -0.40 18.12 13.19
CA ALA A 237 0.35 18.47 14.41
C ALA A 237 0.67 17.21 15.24
N THR A 238 -0.27 16.27 15.34
CA THR A 238 -0.04 14.97 15.99
C THR A 238 1.01 14.14 15.24
N PHE A 239 0.98 14.13 13.92
CA PHE A 239 2.00 13.48 13.08
C PHE A 239 3.37 14.11 13.31
N THR A 240 3.45 15.43 13.25
CA THR A 240 4.69 16.19 13.47
C THR A 240 5.24 15.89 14.86
N ALA A 241 4.41 16.01 15.90
CA ALA A 241 4.82 15.75 17.30
C ALA A 241 5.27 14.30 17.56
N ALA A 242 4.68 13.32 16.85
CA ALA A 242 5.00 11.90 17.05
C ALA A 242 6.17 11.41 16.19
N MET A 243 6.35 11.96 14.98
CA MET A 243 7.28 11.44 13.98
C MET A 243 8.46 12.36 13.73
N ILE A 244 8.25 13.68 13.79
CA ILE A 244 9.27 14.69 13.42
C ILE A 244 9.95 15.27 14.66
N ASP A 245 9.17 15.76 15.64
CA ASP A 245 9.73 16.42 16.83
C ASP A 245 10.73 15.57 17.63
N PRO A 246 10.59 14.22 17.74
CA PRO A 246 11.56 13.40 18.45
C PRO A 246 12.90 13.22 17.71
N LEU A 247 12.95 13.59 16.41
CA LEU A 247 14.16 13.47 15.61
C LEU A 247 15.18 14.55 15.98
N PRO A 248 16.49 14.29 15.82
CA PRO A 248 17.51 15.32 15.91
C PRO A 248 17.26 16.45 14.91
N GLU A 249 17.58 17.69 15.29
CA GLU A 249 17.31 18.91 14.51
C GLU A 249 17.77 18.80 13.03
N LYS A 250 18.96 18.24 12.79
CA LYS A 250 19.46 18.00 11.41
C LYS A 250 18.58 17.07 10.58
N GLN A 251 17.89 16.13 11.22
CA GLN A 251 16.96 15.23 10.53
C GLN A 251 15.64 15.93 10.25
N GLN A 252 15.18 16.76 11.19
CA GLN A 252 13.98 17.59 11.00
C GLN A 252 14.17 18.57 9.83
N GLU A 253 15.31 19.30 9.81
CA GLU A 253 15.67 20.20 8.71
C GLU A 253 15.73 19.47 7.36
N PHE A 254 16.38 18.31 7.33
CA PHE A 254 16.45 17.48 6.14
C PHE A 254 15.06 17.09 5.63
N LEU A 255 14.18 16.61 6.51
CA LEU A 255 12.81 16.23 6.14
C LEU A 255 11.97 17.43 5.72
N ALA A 256 12.13 18.58 6.35
CA ALA A 256 11.44 19.82 5.98
C ALA A 256 11.80 20.29 4.57
N VAL A 257 13.08 20.15 4.19
CA VAL A 257 13.57 20.57 2.87
C VAL A 257 13.24 19.51 1.81
N MET A 258 13.57 18.23 2.06
CA MET A 258 13.43 17.17 1.07
C MET A 258 12.02 16.64 0.94
N GLY A 259 11.16 16.85 1.95
CA GLY A 259 9.73 16.50 1.89
C GLY A 259 8.90 17.33 0.90
N LEU A 260 9.48 18.36 0.29
CA LEU A 260 8.87 19.12 -0.80
C LEU A 260 9.04 18.43 -2.17
N ALA A 261 9.92 17.43 -2.27
CA ALA A 261 10.16 16.69 -3.51
C ALA A 261 9.49 15.32 -3.41
N ASP A 262 8.77 14.93 -4.45
CA ASP A 262 8.17 13.59 -4.56
C ASP A 262 9.23 12.49 -4.67
N GLU A 263 10.36 12.80 -5.35
CA GLU A 263 11.52 11.94 -5.51
C GLU A 263 12.81 12.76 -5.50
N PHE A 264 13.89 12.18 -5.00
CA PHE A 264 15.21 12.79 -5.05
C PHE A 264 16.33 11.76 -5.13
N THR A 265 17.44 12.14 -5.75
CA THR A 265 18.68 11.36 -5.70
C THR A 265 19.55 11.80 -4.50
N VAL A 266 20.50 10.94 -4.12
CA VAL A 266 21.47 11.27 -3.06
C VAL A 266 22.28 12.53 -3.42
N GLU A 267 22.65 12.68 -4.71
CA GLU A 267 23.36 13.87 -5.17
C GLU A 267 22.49 15.13 -5.06
N MET A 268 21.22 15.05 -5.45
CA MET A 268 20.27 16.15 -5.30
C MET A 268 20.12 16.55 -3.83
N ALA A 269 19.94 15.56 -2.95
CA ALA A 269 19.79 15.81 -1.53
C ALA A 269 21.07 16.42 -0.93
N ARG A 270 22.28 15.98 -1.32
CA ARG A 270 23.55 16.60 -0.91
C ARG A 270 23.65 18.05 -1.38
N PHE A 271 23.24 18.32 -2.62
CA PHE A 271 23.31 19.67 -3.18
C PHE A 271 22.35 20.63 -2.49
N VAL A 272 21.08 20.20 -2.30
CA VAL A 272 20.01 21.06 -1.74
C VAL A 272 20.19 21.29 -0.24
N THR A 273 20.65 20.27 0.50
CA THR A 273 20.80 20.36 1.98
C THR A 273 22.23 20.75 2.40
N GLU A 274 23.16 20.87 1.45
CA GLU A 274 24.59 21.09 1.69
C GLU A 274 25.22 20.09 2.68
N ASN A 275 24.61 18.90 2.80
CA ASN A 275 25.01 17.88 3.78
C ASN A 275 25.77 16.74 3.09
N ALA A 276 27.05 16.59 3.44
CA ALA A 276 27.91 15.53 2.90
C ALA A 276 27.52 14.12 3.41
N ASP A 277 26.85 14.01 4.58
CA ASP A 277 26.51 12.76 5.25
C ASP A 277 25.08 12.27 4.94
N VAL A 278 24.48 12.69 3.83
CA VAL A 278 23.10 12.33 3.42
C VAL A 278 22.86 10.81 3.41
N GLU A 279 23.81 10.02 2.94
CA GLU A 279 23.65 8.55 2.92
C GLU A 279 23.47 7.95 4.30
N LYS A 280 24.27 8.40 5.28
CA LYS A 280 24.15 7.94 6.67
C LYS A 280 22.82 8.37 7.28
N LEU A 281 22.38 9.57 6.95
CA LEU A 281 21.14 10.14 7.42
C LEU A 281 19.94 9.38 6.84
N LEU A 282 19.96 9.04 5.56
CA LEU A 282 18.93 8.23 4.91
C LEU A 282 18.85 6.82 5.52
N VAL A 283 19.98 6.17 5.80
CA VAL A 283 19.98 4.86 6.48
C VAL A 283 19.27 4.93 7.83
N VAL A 284 19.46 6.00 8.60
CA VAL A 284 18.80 6.18 9.91
C VAL A 284 17.30 6.47 9.76
N LEU A 285 16.90 7.23 8.74
CA LEU A 285 15.49 7.58 8.49
C LEU A 285 14.68 6.43 7.90
N THR A 286 15.33 5.44 7.26
CA THR A 286 14.67 4.30 6.61
C THR A 286 14.75 2.99 7.42
N ALA A 287 15.45 2.99 8.55
CA ALA A 287 15.56 1.86 9.47
C ALA A 287 14.38 1.80 10.45
#